data_859c3a6011763d1baf021047bc9f2a77
#
_entry.id   859c3a6011763d1baf021047bc9f2a77
#
_cell.length_a   1.000
_cell.length_b   1.000
_cell.length_c   1.000
_cell.angle_alpha   90.00
_cell.angle_beta   90.00
_cell.angle_gamma   90.00
#
_symmetry.space_group_name_H-M   'P 1'
#
loop_
_entity.id
_entity.type
_entity.pdbx_description
1 polymer ?
#
loop_
_entity_poly.entity_id
_entity_poly.type
_entity_poly.pdbx_seq_one_letter_code
_entity_poly.pdbx_strand_id
1 'polypeptide(L)'
;MSILTKDEILKEIRAGNIVIAPFRSDQIGPASIDLHLGSEFHMFRRTYQTVPVDEQASREKEVLERKIVREDDHFLPLPGETVLAVTKEKVKLPSRLCGQLGSRGRFARLGLSVHIASVFIQPGVDSQIFFLMTNVGPVALEIYPG
;
A
#
# COMPACT_ATOMS: atom_id res chain seq x y z
N MET A 1 -17.23 0.38 -16.01
CA MET A 1 -16.17 0.91 -15.14
C MET A 1 -15.14 1.59 -16.02
N SER A 2 -14.77 2.84 -15.73
CA SER A 2 -13.78 3.60 -16.51
C SER A 2 -12.60 3.98 -15.61
N ILE A 3 -11.41 4.04 -16.21
CA ILE A 3 -10.18 4.47 -15.55
C ILE A 3 -9.99 5.94 -15.88
N LEU A 4 -9.69 6.76 -14.87
CA LEU A 4 -9.41 8.18 -15.08
C LEU A 4 -8.04 8.35 -15.72
N THR A 5 -7.98 9.18 -16.75
CA THR A 5 -6.73 9.62 -17.37
C THR A 5 -6.05 10.69 -16.49
N LYS A 6 -4.79 11.00 -16.78
CA LYS A 6 -4.03 12.06 -16.08
C LYS A 6 -4.82 13.36 -15.96
N ASP A 7 -5.44 13.82 -17.03
CA ASP A 7 -6.15 15.10 -17.04
C ASP A 7 -7.40 15.06 -16.14
N GLU A 8 -8.14 13.95 -16.15
CA GLU A 8 -9.29 13.76 -15.27
C GLU A 8 -8.84 13.62 -13.79
N ILE A 9 -7.76 12.93 -13.52
CA ILE A 9 -7.19 12.85 -12.17
C ILE A 9 -6.82 14.26 -11.66
N LEU A 10 -6.12 15.04 -12.47
CA LEU A 10 -5.73 16.40 -12.10
C LEU A 10 -6.96 17.32 -11.92
N LYS A 11 -8.00 17.15 -12.71
CA LYS A 11 -9.26 17.87 -12.56
C LYS A 11 -9.94 17.54 -11.23
N GLU A 12 -10.00 16.27 -10.86
CA GLU A 12 -10.56 15.83 -9.58
C GLU A 12 -9.73 16.33 -8.38
N ILE A 13 -8.40 16.36 -8.49
CA ILE A 13 -7.52 16.91 -7.45
C ILE A 13 -7.73 18.42 -7.30
N ARG A 14 -7.79 19.19 -8.40
CA ARG A 14 -8.05 20.64 -8.37
C ARG A 14 -9.42 20.97 -7.80
N ALA A 15 -10.39 20.13 -8.04
CA ALA A 15 -11.75 20.28 -7.49
C ALA A 15 -11.83 19.85 -5.99
N GLY A 16 -10.75 19.32 -5.40
CA GLY A 16 -10.74 18.83 -4.03
C GLY A 16 -11.50 17.52 -3.81
N ASN A 17 -11.91 16.84 -4.89
CA ASN A 17 -12.60 15.55 -4.80
C ASN A 17 -11.63 14.40 -4.50
N ILE A 18 -10.44 14.43 -5.09
CA ILE A 18 -9.32 13.55 -4.73
C ILE A 18 -8.32 14.37 -3.95
N VAL A 19 -7.94 13.93 -2.76
CA VAL A 19 -6.88 14.55 -1.96
C VAL A 19 -5.80 13.52 -1.67
N ILE A 20 -4.58 13.90 -1.98
CA ILE A 20 -3.35 13.15 -1.64
C ILE A 20 -2.51 14.08 -0.76
N ALA A 21 -2.14 13.66 0.42
CA ALA A 21 -1.39 14.50 1.35
C ALA A 21 -0.24 13.73 2.02
N PRO A 22 1.03 14.13 1.85
CA PRO A 22 1.51 15.22 0.98
C PRO A 22 1.38 14.88 -0.51
N PHE A 23 1.22 15.90 -1.37
CA PHE A 23 1.08 15.74 -2.81
C PHE A 23 2.21 16.42 -3.57
N ARG A 24 2.71 15.75 -4.60
CA ARG A 24 3.66 16.25 -5.57
C ARG A 24 3.16 15.96 -6.99
N SER A 25 3.33 16.91 -7.88
CA SER A 25 2.83 16.77 -9.27
C SER A 25 3.50 15.63 -10.07
N ASP A 26 4.74 15.25 -9.70
CA ASP A 26 5.47 14.14 -10.31
C ASP A 26 4.93 12.75 -9.94
N GLN A 27 4.01 12.65 -8.96
CA GLN A 27 3.31 11.42 -8.62
C GLN A 27 2.25 11.01 -9.64
N ILE A 28 1.86 11.93 -10.55
CA ILE A 28 0.78 11.66 -11.51
C ILE A 28 1.33 11.00 -12.77
N GLY A 29 0.99 9.73 -12.95
CA GLY A 29 1.22 8.97 -14.18
C GLY A 29 0.12 9.18 -15.23
N PRO A 30 0.17 8.48 -16.37
CA PRO A 30 -0.83 8.60 -17.44
C PRO A 30 -2.27 8.28 -17.02
N ALA A 31 -2.43 7.33 -16.08
CA ALA A 31 -3.72 6.91 -15.54
C ALA A 31 -3.57 6.38 -14.09
N SER A 32 -2.62 6.94 -13.34
CA SER A 32 -2.28 6.47 -11.99
C SER A 32 -1.76 7.60 -11.11
N ILE A 33 -1.76 7.36 -9.82
CA ILE A 33 -1.09 8.17 -8.81
C ILE A 33 -0.08 7.27 -8.10
N ASP A 34 1.20 7.61 -8.16
CA ASP A 34 2.24 6.90 -7.43
C ASP A 34 2.22 7.34 -5.96
N LEU A 35 2.09 6.40 -5.04
CA LEU A 35 2.18 6.62 -3.61
C LEU A 35 3.54 6.13 -3.10
N HIS A 36 4.03 6.75 -2.04
CA HIS A 36 5.29 6.38 -1.42
C HIS A 36 5.05 5.48 -0.21
N LEU A 37 5.97 4.56 -0.02
CA LEU A 37 5.98 3.68 1.14
C LEU A 37 6.26 4.49 2.41
N GLY A 38 5.45 4.29 3.44
CA GLY A 38 5.69 4.83 4.76
C GLY A 38 6.78 4.06 5.51
N SER A 39 7.03 4.47 6.74
CA SER A 39 8.07 3.88 7.60
C SER A 39 7.55 2.77 8.51
N GLU A 40 6.25 2.53 8.52
CA GLU A 40 5.59 1.55 9.40
C GLU A 40 5.31 0.26 8.67
N PHE A 41 5.77 -0.85 9.26
CA PHE A 41 5.61 -2.21 8.76
C PHE A 41 5.04 -3.09 9.87
N HIS A 42 4.13 -4.00 9.51
CA HIS A 42 3.59 -5.01 10.40
C HIS A 42 3.93 -6.40 9.86
N MET A 43 4.85 -7.07 10.53
CA MET A 43 5.33 -8.40 10.16
C MET A 43 4.44 -9.47 10.79
N PHE A 44 4.19 -10.56 10.08
CA PHE A 44 3.53 -11.72 10.64
C PHE A 44 4.46 -12.45 11.62
N ARG A 45 4.00 -12.64 12.85
CA ARG A 45 4.71 -13.44 13.84
C ARG A 45 4.64 -14.91 13.47
N ARG A 46 5.77 -15.59 13.50
CA ARG A 46 5.79 -17.05 13.44
C ARG A 46 5.36 -17.61 14.78
N THR A 47 4.16 -18.14 14.86
CA THR A 47 3.57 -18.71 16.07
C THR A 47 2.93 -20.05 15.72
N TYR A 48 2.86 -20.96 16.72
CA TYR A 48 2.12 -22.22 16.62
C TYR A 48 0.63 -22.05 16.99
N GLN A 49 0.21 -20.83 17.31
CA GLN A 49 -1.19 -20.55 17.62
C GLN A 49 -2.05 -20.55 16.35
N THR A 50 -3.26 -21.07 16.50
CA THR A 50 -4.29 -20.96 15.46
C THR A 50 -5.16 -19.75 15.75
N VAL A 51 -5.44 -18.96 14.72
CA VAL A 51 -6.32 -17.80 14.81
C VAL A 51 -7.54 -18.05 13.94
N PRO A 52 -8.76 -18.06 14.50
CA PRO A 52 -9.96 -18.21 13.69
C PRO A 52 -10.15 -16.95 12.84
N VAL A 53 -10.50 -17.17 11.56
CA VAL A 53 -10.88 -16.12 10.63
C VAL A 53 -12.42 -16.04 10.65
N ASP A 54 -12.96 -15.19 11.49
CA ASP A 54 -14.40 -14.97 11.68
C ASP A 54 -14.74 -13.48 11.61
N GLU A 55 -16.01 -13.14 11.70
CA GLU A 55 -16.48 -11.73 11.65
C GLU A 55 -16.00 -10.87 12.83
N GLN A 56 -15.50 -11.49 13.89
CA GLN A 56 -14.93 -10.80 15.06
C GLN A 56 -13.41 -10.65 14.98
N ALA A 57 -12.80 -10.93 13.82
CA ALA A 57 -11.37 -11.04 13.57
C ALA A 57 -10.59 -9.73 13.69
N SER A 58 -10.81 -8.97 14.72
CA SER A 58 -9.93 -7.85 15.14
C SER A 58 -8.69 -8.33 15.88
N ARG A 59 -8.11 -9.47 15.43
CA ARG A 59 -7.00 -10.16 16.11
C ARG A 59 -5.63 -9.89 15.49
N GLU A 60 -5.53 -8.84 14.69
CA GLU A 60 -4.30 -8.42 14.04
C GLU A 60 -3.13 -8.28 15.02
N LYS A 61 -3.40 -7.77 16.24
CA LYS A 61 -2.40 -7.59 17.30
C LYS A 61 -1.81 -8.90 17.82
N GLU A 62 -2.50 -10.01 17.66
CA GLU A 62 -2.04 -11.33 18.11
C GLU A 62 -1.02 -11.92 17.11
N VAL A 63 -1.16 -11.59 15.84
CA VAL A 63 -0.37 -12.17 14.75
C VAL A 63 0.60 -11.21 14.09
N LEU A 64 0.47 -9.90 14.33
CA LEU A 64 1.32 -8.88 13.74
C LEU A 64 2.24 -8.25 14.78
N GLU A 65 3.47 -7.99 14.37
CA GLU A 65 4.46 -7.22 15.10
C GLU A 65 4.80 -5.95 14.33
N ARG A 66 4.63 -4.80 15.00
CA ARG A 66 4.91 -3.48 14.41
C ARG A 66 6.41 -3.19 14.45
N LYS A 67 6.95 -2.79 13.30
CA LYS A 67 8.32 -2.31 13.13
C LYS A 67 8.31 -0.95 12.46
N ILE A 68 9.06 0.01 13.02
CA ILE A 68 9.35 1.29 12.39
C ILE A 68 10.74 1.22 11.79
N VAL A 69 10.84 1.56 10.51
CA VAL A 69 12.10 1.65 9.75
C VAL A 69 12.40 3.12 9.55
N ARG A 70 13.61 3.55 9.89
CA ARG A 70 14.03 4.96 9.69
C ARG A 70 14.25 5.25 8.21
N GLU A 71 14.24 6.51 7.83
CA GLU A 71 14.43 6.93 6.43
C GLU A 71 15.81 6.57 5.86
N ASP A 72 16.83 6.43 6.72
CA ASP A 72 18.20 6.05 6.37
C ASP A 72 18.45 4.55 6.43
N ASP A 73 17.42 3.75 6.73
CA ASP A 73 17.47 2.30 6.89
C ASP A 73 16.48 1.62 5.92
N HIS A 74 16.45 0.31 5.89
CA HIS A 74 15.59 -0.47 5.00
C HIS A 74 14.87 -1.62 5.73
N PHE A 75 13.77 -2.03 5.18
CA PHE A 75 13.09 -3.27 5.51
C PHE A 75 13.57 -4.38 4.54
N LEU A 76 13.89 -5.56 5.08
CA LEU A 76 14.47 -6.68 4.31
C LEU A 76 13.51 -7.88 4.30
N PRO A 77 12.51 -7.95 3.40
CA PRO A 77 11.71 -9.14 3.23
C PRO A 77 12.49 -10.24 2.51
N LEU A 78 12.61 -11.39 3.15
CA LEU A 78 13.18 -12.59 2.55
C LEU A 78 12.21 -13.20 1.53
N PRO A 79 12.68 -14.10 0.63
CA PRO A 79 11.81 -14.82 -0.29
C PRO A 79 10.64 -15.49 0.42
N GLY A 80 9.42 -15.24 -0.08
CA GLY A 80 8.17 -15.76 0.49
C GLY A 80 7.62 -14.99 1.69
N GLU A 81 8.33 -14.00 2.21
CA GLU A 81 7.82 -13.21 3.34
C GLU A 81 6.80 -12.17 2.88
N THR A 82 5.75 -12.05 3.70
CA THR A 82 4.67 -11.07 3.53
C THR A 82 4.69 -10.10 4.71
N VAL A 83 4.44 -8.84 4.41
CA VAL A 83 4.37 -7.75 5.39
C VAL A 83 3.19 -6.83 5.07
N LEU A 84 2.50 -6.36 6.10
CA LEU A 84 1.55 -5.28 5.98
C LEU A 84 2.29 -3.96 6.09
N ALA A 85 2.15 -3.11 5.09
CA ALA A 85 2.78 -1.80 5.02
C ALA A 85 1.73 -0.70 4.89
N VAL A 86 2.15 0.54 5.07
CA VAL A 86 1.28 1.72 5.00
C VAL A 86 1.90 2.75 4.06
N THR A 87 1.06 3.51 3.36
CA THR A 87 1.51 4.63 2.53
C THR A 87 1.99 5.81 3.38
N LYS A 88 2.92 6.59 2.86
CA LYS A 88 3.31 7.88 3.43
C LYS A 88 2.17 8.88 3.33
N GLU A 89 1.48 8.87 2.18
CA GLU A 89 0.38 9.77 1.90
C GLU A 89 -0.92 9.31 2.53
N LYS A 90 -1.70 10.27 3.00
CA LYS A 90 -3.12 10.12 3.24
C LYS A 90 -3.87 10.30 1.93
N VAL A 91 -4.81 9.41 1.64
CA VAL A 91 -5.64 9.41 0.45
C VAL A 91 -7.08 9.65 0.84
N LYS A 92 -7.72 10.60 0.17
CA LYS A 92 -9.17 10.82 0.26
C LYS A 92 -9.78 10.64 -1.12
N LEU A 93 -10.80 9.80 -1.20
CA LEU A 93 -11.61 9.60 -2.40
C LEU A 93 -13.06 9.96 -2.14
N PRO A 94 -13.78 10.51 -3.13
CA PRO A 94 -15.21 10.75 -3.03
C PRO A 94 -15.97 9.41 -3.10
N SER A 95 -17.24 9.42 -2.68
CA SER A 95 -18.11 8.22 -2.69
C SER A 95 -18.37 7.63 -4.08
N ARG A 96 -18.09 8.35 -5.16
CA ARG A 96 -18.28 7.93 -6.55
C ARG A 96 -17.05 7.34 -7.21
N LEU A 97 -15.90 7.38 -6.53
CA LEU A 97 -14.63 6.85 -7.03
C LEU A 97 -14.06 5.82 -6.07
N CYS A 98 -13.52 4.75 -6.64
CA CYS A 98 -12.63 3.83 -5.94
C CYS A 98 -11.24 3.88 -6.57
N GLY A 99 -10.23 3.47 -5.81
CA GLY A 99 -8.88 3.26 -6.31
C GLY A 99 -8.60 1.77 -6.49
N GLN A 100 -7.64 1.47 -7.35
CA GLN A 100 -7.06 0.14 -7.46
C GLN A 100 -5.57 0.22 -7.17
N LEU A 101 -5.11 -0.59 -6.21
CA LEU A 101 -3.68 -0.72 -5.90
C LEU A 101 -2.98 -1.59 -6.94
N GLY A 102 -1.74 -1.23 -7.26
CA GLY A 102 -0.88 -2.02 -8.12
C GLY A 102 0.59 -1.79 -7.82
N SER A 103 1.42 -2.77 -8.14
CA SER A 103 2.87 -2.62 -8.08
C SER A 103 3.36 -1.76 -9.24
N ARG A 104 4.36 -0.92 -9.00
CA ARG A 104 5.12 -0.34 -10.12
C ARG A 104 5.86 -1.45 -10.87
N GLY A 105 5.73 -1.48 -12.20
CA GLY A 105 6.27 -2.54 -13.04
C GLY A 105 7.76 -2.81 -12.83
N ARG A 106 8.57 -1.77 -12.54
CA ARG A 106 10.00 -1.94 -12.24
C ARG A 106 10.26 -2.73 -10.96
N PHE A 107 9.42 -2.58 -9.92
CA PHE A 107 9.54 -3.31 -8.66
C PHE A 107 8.94 -4.72 -8.75
N ALA A 108 7.83 -4.84 -9.48
CA ALA A 108 7.23 -6.15 -9.75
C ALA A 108 8.21 -7.11 -10.45
N ARG A 109 9.05 -6.59 -11.36
CA ARG A 109 10.09 -7.39 -12.03
C ARG A 109 11.21 -7.87 -11.12
N LEU A 110 11.38 -7.27 -9.94
CA LEU A 110 12.30 -7.75 -8.91
C LEU A 110 11.67 -8.79 -7.98
N GLY A 111 10.37 -9.09 -8.16
CA GLY A 111 9.64 -10.01 -7.31
C GLY A 111 8.83 -9.34 -6.20
N LEU A 112 8.72 -8.01 -6.17
CA LEU A 112 7.91 -7.32 -5.17
C LEU A 112 6.45 -7.23 -5.63
N SER A 113 5.55 -7.98 -4.98
CA SER A 113 4.11 -7.90 -5.16
C SER A 113 3.47 -7.06 -4.05
N VAL A 114 2.62 -6.08 -4.39
CA VAL A 114 1.98 -5.16 -3.43
C VAL A 114 0.45 -5.23 -3.42
N HIS A 115 -0.15 -6.27 -3.97
CA HIS A 115 -1.61 -6.39 -4.11
C HIS A 115 -2.12 -7.83 -3.97
N ILE A 116 -1.54 -8.60 -3.06
CA ILE A 116 -1.87 -10.03 -2.92
C ILE A 116 -3.19 -10.29 -2.22
N ALA A 117 -3.77 -9.32 -1.53
CA ALA A 117 -5.01 -9.50 -0.77
C ALA A 117 -6.11 -8.55 -1.26
N SER A 118 -6.14 -7.31 -0.78
CA SER A 118 -7.16 -6.33 -1.18
C SER A 118 -6.57 -5.33 -2.15
N VAL A 119 -7.13 -5.29 -3.35
CA VAL A 119 -6.67 -4.38 -4.43
C VAL A 119 -7.46 -3.08 -4.46
N PHE A 120 -8.62 -3.01 -3.80
CA PHE A 120 -9.50 -1.85 -3.86
C PHE A 120 -9.32 -0.91 -2.68
N ILE A 121 -9.16 0.37 -3.00
CA ILE A 121 -9.32 1.48 -2.08
C ILE A 121 -10.79 1.89 -2.17
N GLN A 122 -11.52 1.72 -1.06
CA GLN A 122 -12.96 1.90 -1.05
C GLN A 122 -13.39 3.35 -1.34
N PRO A 123 -14.55 3.57 -1.97
CA PRO A 123 -15.15 4.90 -2.08
C PRO A 123 -15.32 5.54 -0.70
N GLY A 124 -15.07 6.85 -0.62
CA GLY A 124 -15.20 7.58 0.64
C GLY A 124 -14.04 7.42 1.63
N VAL A 125 -12.97 6.71 1.27
CA VAL A 125 -11.77 6.60 2.12
C VAL A 125 -11.19 7.98 2.44
N ASP A 126 -10.67 8.15 3.66
CA ASP A 126 -9.96 9.36 4.12
C ASP A 126 -8.89 8.96 5.14
N SER A 127 -7.88 8.22 4.69
CA SER A 127 -6.81 7.66 5.55
C SER A 127 -5.55 7.35 4.76
N GLN A 128 -4.47 7.00 5.47
CA GLN A 128 -3.36 6.26 4.86
C GLN A 128 -3.85 4.89 4.40
N ILE A 129 -3.23 4.36 3.35
CA ILE A 129 -3.62 3.07 2.77
C ILE A 129 -2.70 1.99 3.31
N PHE A 130 -3.31 1.00 3.95
CA PHE A 130 -2.64 -0.24 4.32
C PHE A 130 -2.71 -1.24 3.18
N PHE A 131 -1.62 -1.95 2.94
CA PHE A 131 -1.54 -2.95 1.87
C PHE A 131 -0.54 -4.06 2.21
N LEU A 132 -0.80 -5.25 1.70
CA LEU A 132 0.12 -6.37 1.85
C LEU A 132 1.15 -6.36 0.72
N MET A 133 2.42 -6.48 1.11
CA MET A 133 3.54 -6.72 0.20
C MET A 133 4.10 -8.12 0.43
N THR A 134 4.51 -8.79 -0.64
CA THR A 134 5.19 -10.08 -0.58
C THR A 134 6.39 -10.08 -1.50
N ASN A 135 7.50 -10.61 -1.03
CA ASN A 135 8.62 -10.96 -1.87
C ASN A 135 8.37 -12.34 -2.50
N VAL A 136 7.90 -12.36 -3.74
CA VAL A 136 7.68 -13.58 -4.52
C VAL A 136 8.90 -14.00 -5.35
N GLY A 137 10.00 -13.21 -5.27
CA GLY A 137 11.26 -13.47 -5.95
C GLY A 137 12.17 -14.41 -5.14
N PRO A 138 13.29 -14.83 -5.75
CA PRO A 138 14.23 -15.77 -5.12
C PRO A 138 15.31 -15.10 -4.26
N VAL A 139 15.37 -13.77 -4.22
CA VAL A 139 16.38 -13.01 -3.49
C VAL A 139 15.75 -12.09 -2.45
N ALA A 140 16.48 -11.79 -1.37
CA ALA A 140 16.06 -10.78 -0.41
C ALA A 140 16.01 -9.40 -1.07
N LEU A 141 15.04 -8.57 -0.70
CA LEU A 141 14.87 -7.23 -1.25
C LEU A 141 15.12 -6.19 -0.16
N GLU A 142 15.89 -5.15 -0.48
CA GLU A 142 16.00 -3.98 0.38
C GLU A 142 14.93 -2.95 -0.01
N ILE A 143 14.00 -2.67 0.91
CA ILE A 143 12.86 -1.79 0.67
C ILE A 143 12.99 -0.57 1.59
N TYR A 144 13.02 0.60 0.98
CA TYR A 144 13.26 1.87 1.67
C TYR A 144 11.95 2.65 1.85
N PRO A 145 11.70 3.24 3.04
CA PRO A 145 10.65 4.24 3.21
C PRO A 145 10.83 5.41 2.23
N GLY A 146 9.71 5.91 1.67
CA GLY A 146 9.75 6.98 0.67
C GLY A 146 10.00 6.54 -0.76
#